data_14903b70c1468ed5f9378b10ecd20144
#
_entry.id   14903b70c1468ed5f9378b10ecd20144
#
_cell.length_a   1.000
_cell.length_b   1.000
_cell.length_c   1.000
_cell.angle_alpha   90.00
_cell.angle_beta   90.00
_cell.angle_gamma   90.00
#
_symmetry.space_group_name_H-M   'P 1'
#
loop_
_entity.id
_entity.type
_entity.pdbx_description
1 polymer ?
#
loop_
_entity_poly.entity_id
_entity_poly.type
_entity_poly.pdbx_seq_one_letter_code
_entity_poly.pdbx_strand_id
1 'polypeptide(L)'
;MGFIILKRKKIAKLDLPKFPKPKKTWRDAFPGQFKLAGLALASGICDATIPTVKRDCSFKGWIVNGTNLISTLPNQANTIEAIQNLDLMVVIDTMPMEITGYADVVLPECTYLERYDNLRVSGHREPTIALRAPAAEPKYDSKPAWWMAKELSNRLGLQDYFPFETEEEEL
;
A
#
# COMPACT_ATOMS: atom_id res chain seq x y z
N MET A 1 -30.60 18.18 3.89
CA MET A 1 -29.75 17.92 2.72
C MET A 1 -29.70 16.39 2.50
N GLY A 2 -30.34 15.86 1.47
CA GLY A 2 -30.44 14.41 1.24
C GLY A 2 -29.34 13.94 0.28
N PHE A 3 -28.69 12.85 0.61
CA PHE A 3 -27.74 12.21 -0.29
C PHE A 3 -28.50 11.19 -1.16
N ILE A 4 -28.39 11.30 -2.47
CA ILE A 4 -28.89 10.28 -3.40
C ILE A 4 -27.80 9.22 -3.52
N ILE A 5 -28.01 8.06 -2.92
CA ILE A 5 -27.17 6.89 -3.13
C ILE A 5 -27.66 6.18 -4.38
N LEU A 6 -26.94 6.35 -5.48
CA LEU A 6 -27.19 5.56 -6.68
C LEU A 6 -26.78 4.10 -6.41
N LYS A 7 -27.74 3.17 -6.47
CA LYS A 7 -27.43 1.74 -6.44
C LYS A 7 -26.60 1.39 -7.70
N ARG A 8 -25.32 1.11 -7.52
CA ARG A 8 -24.48 0.59 -8.60
C ARG A 8 -25.03 -0.77 -9.03
N LYS A 9 -25.24 -0.97 -10.34
CA LYS A 9 -25.40 -2.32 -10.90
C LYS A 9 -24.17 -3.13 -10.50
N LYS A 10 -24.38 -4.34 -9.95
CA LYS A 10 -23.28 -5.26 -9.71
C LYS A 10 -22.64 -5.59 -11.05
N ILE A 11 -21.43 -5.10 -11.28
CA ILE A 11 -20.59 -5.56 -12.39
C ILE A 11 -20.14 -6.96 -12.03
N ALA A 12 -20.03 -7.85 -13.02
CA ALA A 12 -19.45 -9.17 -12.82
C ALA A 12 -18.08 -9.01 -12.14
N LYS A 13 -17.90 -9.65 -10.98
CA LYS A 13 -16.60 -9.68 -10.32
C LYS A 13 -15.75 -10.73 -11.03
N LEU A 14 -14.53 -10.38 -11.35
CA LEU A 14 -13.51 -11.37 -11.67
C LEU A 14 -13.43 -12.37 -10.51
N ASP A 15 -13.47 -13.66 -10.84
CA ASP A 15 -13.35 -14.74 -9.84
C ASP A 15 -11.86 -14.97 -9.52
N LEU A 16 -11.27 -13.98 -8.87
CA LEU A 16 -9.88 -14.06 -8.43
C LEU A 16 -9.77 -14.82 -7.11
N PRO A 17 -8.70 -15.59 -6.91
CA PRO A 17 -8.42 -16.23 -5.62
C PRO A 17 -8.44 -15.19 -4.49
N LYS A 18 -9.03 -15.54 -3.37
CA LYS A 18 -9.01 -14.65 -2.21
C LYS A 18 -7.62 -14.68 -1.57
N PHE A 19 -7.00 -13.53 -1.46
CA PHE A 19 -5.73 -13.40 -0.75
C PHE A 19 -5.82 -14.01 0.66
N PRO A 20 -4.76 -14.70 1.12
CA PRO A 20 -4.70 -15.21 2.47
C PRO A 20 -4.84 -14.05 3.47
N LYS A 21 -5.72 -14.22 4.44
CA LYS A 21 -5.89 -13.23 5.50
C LYS A 21 -4.79 -13.41 6.54
N PRO A 22 -4.15 -12.32 7.00
CA PRO A 22 -3.22 -12.41 8.10
C PRO A 22 -3.93 -12.95 9.34
N LYS A 23 -3.21 -13.74 10.14
CA LYS A 23 -3.76 -14.30 11.42
C LYS A 23 -4.12 -13.19 12.40
N LYS A 24 -3.34 -12.12 12.41
CA LYS A 24 -3.57 -10.91 13.21
C LYS A 24 -3.28 -9.68 12.34
N THR A 25 -4.04 -8.62 12.55
CA THR A 25 -3.83 -7.32 11.93
C THR A 25 -3.36 -6.34 13.00
N TRP A 26 -2.82 -5.21 12.59
CA TRP A 26 -2.46 -4.16 13.56
C TRP A 26 -3.68 -3.63 14.34
N ARG A 27 -4.91 -3.77 13.82
CA ARG A 27 -6.15 -3.49 14.55
C ARG A 27 -6.33 -4.41 15.76
N ASP A 28 -5.84 -5.63 15.66
CA ASP A 28 -5.92 -6.62 16.73
C ASP A 28 -4.90 -6.33 17.84
N ALA A 29 -3.92 -5.44 17.57
CA ALA A 29 -2.99 -4.97 18.59
C ALA A 29 -3.68 -4.10 19.66
N PHE A 30 -4.79 -3.43 19.31
CA PHE A 30 -5.49 -2.49 20.19
C PHE A 30 -7.01 -2.73 20.18
N PRO A 31 -7.48 -3.90 20.64
CA PRO A 31 -8.90 -4.25 20.58
C PRO A 31 -9.76 -3.26 21.40
N GLY A 32 -10.70 -2.62 20.72
CA GLY A 32 -11.67 -1.72 21.36
C GLY A 32 -11.17 -0.34 21.80
N GLN A 33 -9.89 -0.02 21.56
CA GLN A 33 -9.31 1.26 21.98
C GLN A 33 -9.85 2.46 21.17
N PHE A 34 -10.19 2.26 19.91
CA PHE A 34 -10.64 3.32 19.00
C PHE A 34 -12.05 3.06 18.47
N LYS A 35 -13.03 3.07 19.34
CA LYS A 35 -14.43 2.71 19.01
C LYS A 35 -15.07 3.59 17.93
N LEU A 36 -14.64 4.85 17.80
CA LEU A 36 -15.17 5.79 16.83
C LEU A 36 -14.41 5.80 15.50
N ALA A 37 -13.24 5.18 15.42
CA ALA A 37 -12.49 5.02 14.19
C ALA A 37 -12.96 3.75 13.49
N GLY A 38 -13.83 3.87 12.50
CA GLY A 38 -14.32 2.74 11.69
C GLY A 38 -13.21 2.05 10.90
N LEU A 39 -12.16 2.81 10.55
CA LEU A 39 -10.86 2.37 10.09
C LEU A 39 -9.89 2.78 11.19
N ALA A 40 -8.96 1.97 11.55
CA ALA A 40 -7.99 2.26 12.60
C ALA A 40 -7.18 3.55 12.32
N LEU A 41 -6.55 4.13 13.32
CA LEU A 41 -5.70 5.31 13.17
C LEU A 41 -4.42 4.97 12.40
N ALA A 42 -4.02 5.81 11.46
CA ALA A 42 -2.78 5.61 10.70
C ALA A 42 -1.54 5.55 11.62
N SER A 43 -1.49 6.38 12.66
CA SER A 43 -0.42 6.36 13.68
C SER A 43 -0.37 5.05 14.49
N GLY A 44 -1.44 4.27 14.51
CA GLY A 44 -1.47 2.98 15.22
C GLY A 44 -0.46 1.96 14.69
N ILE A 45 0.04 2.11 13.47
CA ILE A 45 1.12 1.28 12.96
C ILE A 45 2.43 1.50 13.74
N CYS A 46 2.73 2.75 14.11
CA CYS A 46 3.91 3.07 14.92
C CYS A 46 3.79 2.44 16.30
N ASP A 47 2.64 2.64 16.96
CA ASP A 47 2.38 2.03 18.27
C ASP A 47 2.39 0.49 18.21
N ALA A 48 1.96 -0.11 17.09
CA ALA A 48 2.03 -1.56 16.89
C ALA A 48 3.46 -2.08 16.61
N THR A 49 4.42 -1.20 16.39
CA THR A 49 5.82 -1.55 16.14
C THR A 49 6.70 -1.33 17.36
N ILE A 50 6.49 -0.25 18.12
CA ILE A 50 7.31 0.11 19.28
C ILE A 50 7.11 -0.92 20.41
N PRO A 51 8.17 -1.55 20.93
CA PRO A 51 8.05 -2.68 21.87
C PRO A 51 7.55 -2.29 23.28
N THR A 52 7.64 -1.03 23.65
CA THR A 52 7.21 -0.54 24.98
C THR A 52 5.70 -0.57 25.17
N VAL A 53 4.92 -0.58 24.09
CA VAL A 53 3.47 -0.63 24.13
C VAL A 53 3.02 -2.09 24.28
N LYS A 54 2.33 -2.42 25.37
CA LYS A 54 1.80 -3.78 25.60
C LYS A 54 0.71 -4.11 24.58
N ARG A 55 0.90 -5.20 23.81
CA ARG A 55 -0.02 -5.64 22.76
C ARG A 55 0.14 -7.13 22.44
N ASP A 56 -0.85 -7.67 21.72
CA ASP A 56 -0.87 -9.08 21.33
C ASP A 56 -0.01 -9.41 20.11
N CYS A 57 0.39 -8.40 19.32
CA CYS A 57 1.26 -8.56 18.16
C CYS A 57 2.14 -7.34 17.98
N SER A 58 3.31 -7.53 17.35
CA SER A 58 4.18 -6.43 16.95
C SER A 58 4.62 -6.63 15.50
N PHE A 59 4.76 -5.52 14.77
CA PHE A 59 5.34 -5.55 13.45
C PHE A 59 6.85 -5.50 13.52
N LYS A 60 7.48 -6.32 12.68
CA LYS A 60 8.92 -6.44 12.56
C LYS A 60 9.44 -6.01 11.22
N GLY A 61 8.59 -5.86 10.22
CA GLY A 61 8.95 -5.37 8.91
C GLY A 61 7.88 -4.48 8.32
N TRP A 62 8.31 -3.43 7.61
CA TRP A 62 7.44 -2.58 6.81
C TRP A 62 7.88 -2.58 5.35
N ILE A 63 6.91 -2.64 4.45
CA ILE A 63 7.07 -2.28 3.04
C ILE A 63 6.26 -1.01 2.81
N VAL A 64 6.94 0.07 2.49
CA VAL A 64 6.34 1.40 2.28
C VAL A 64 6.44 1.75 0.81
N ASN A 65 5.30 2.02 0.20
CA ASN A 65 5.23 2.37 -1.21
C ASN A 65 4.60 3.76 -1.39
N GLY A 66 5.30 4.64 -2.11
CA GLY A 66 4.81 5.93 -2.56
C GLY A 66 4.39 6.89 -1.44
N THR A 67 5.00 6.79 -0.25
CA THR A 67 4.68 7.70 0.86
C THR A 67 5.85 7.91 1.81
N ASN A 68 5.98 9.13 2.32
CA ASN A 68 6.94 9.47 3.36
C ASN A 68 6.24 9.51 4.73
N LEU A 69 6.23 8.40 5.45
CA LEU A 69 5.56 8.28 6.74
C LEU A 69 6.13 9.23 7.80
N ILE A 70 7.40 9.61 7.69
CA ILE A 70 8.05 10.56 8.60
C ILE A 70 7.38 11.94 8.51
N SER A 71 7.00 12.35 7.29
CA SER A 71 6.34 13.65 7.07
C SER A 71 4.82 13.58 7.13
N THR A 72 4.22 12.41 6.86
CA THR A 72 2.75 12.28 6.73
C THR A 72 2.05 11.82 7.99
N LEU A 73 2.73 11.12 8.90
CA LEU A 73 2.15 10.71 10.17
C LEU A 73 2.34 11.80 11.23
N PRO A 74 1.37 11.98 12.14
CA PRO A 74 1.55 12.84 13.29
C PRO A 74 2.63 12.26 14.22
N ASN A 75 3.40 13.15 14.87
CA ASN A 75 4.50 12.80 15.75
C ASN A 75 5.68 12.08 15.05
N GLN A 76 6.49 12.88 14.35
CA GLN A 76 7.66 12.41 13.62
C GLN A 76 8.64 11.57 14.49
N ALA A 77 8.86 11.97 15.74
CA ALA A 77 9.75 11.24 16.63
C ALA A 77 9.26 9.81 16.90
N ASN A 78 7.95 9.63 17.10
CA ASN A 78 7.33 8.31 17.28
C ASN A 78 7.44 7.45 16.00
N THR A 79 7.34 8.08 14.83
CA THR A 79 7.53 7.37 13.55
C THR A 79 8.96 6.89 13.37
N ILE A 80 9.95 7.73 13.69
CA ILE A 80 11.36 7.36 13.62
C ILE A 80 11.68 6.25 14.65
N GLU A 81 11.17 6.36 15.87
CA GLU A 81 11.33 5.31 16.89
C GLU A 81 10.75 3.98 16.42
N ALA A 82 9.55 3.99 15.80
CA ALA A 82 8.95 2.79 15.24
C ALA A 82 9.85 2.17 14.15
N ILE A 83 10.34 2.98 13.21
CA ILE A 83 11.23 2.51 12.14
C ILE A 83 12.51 1.88 12.71
N GLN A 84 13.10 2.48 13.72
CA GLN A 84 14.33 1.96 14.36
C GLN A 84 14.11 0.64 15.11
N ASN A 85 12.87 0.25 15.39
CA ASN A 85 12.52 -1.03 16.02
C ASN A 85 12.12 -2.11 15.01
N LEU A 86 12.21 -1.84 13.70
CA LEU A 86 11.98 -2.83 12.65
C LEU A 86 13.21 -3.71 12.44
N ASP A 87 12.95 -4.96 12.08
CA ASP A 87 13.98 -5.92 11.63
C ASP A 87 14.20 -5.78 10.10
N LEU A 88 13.24 -5.18 9.36
CA LEU A 88 13.31 -4.94 7.91
C LEU A 88 12.47 -3.73 7.51
N MET A 89 13.09 -2.81 6.79
CA MET A 89 12.44 -1.65 6.19
C MET A 89 12.69 -1.63 4.68
N VAL A 90 11.63 -1.78 3.90
CA VAL A 90 11.68 -1.67 2.43
C VAL A 90 10.94 -0.41 2.01
N VAL A 91 11.56 0.42 1.20
CA VAL A 91 10.95 1.61 0.62
C VAL A 91 10.89 1.46 -0.90
N ILE A 92 9.70 1.65 -1.46
CA ILE A 92 9.42 1.66 -2.90
C ILE A 92 8.97 3.08 -3.24
N ASP A 93 9.77 3.82 -4.00
CA ASP A 93 9.43 5.19 -4.36
C ASP A 93 10.11 5.63 -5.64
N THR A 94 9.56 6.69 -6.25
CA THR A 94 10.09 7.30 -7.48
C THR A 94 11.27 8.22 -7.24
N MET A 95 11.47 8.68 -6.00
CA MET A 95 12.53 9.59 -5.62
C MET A 95 12.93 9.40 -4.16
N PRO A 96 14.18 9.68 -3.78
CA PRO A 96 14.61 9.60 -2.40
C PRO A 96 13.92 10.67 -1.54
N MET A 97 13.43 10.26 -0.37
CA MET A 97 12.85 11.11 0.68
C MET A 97 13.52 10.80 2.02
N GLU A 98 13.12 11.50 3.09
CA GLU A 98 13.69 11.26 4.43
C GLU A 98 13.58 9.80 4.85
N ILE A 99 12.45 9.15 4.57
CA ILE A 99 12.22 7.75 4.93
C ILE A 99 13.16 6.79 4.21
N THR A 100 13.65 7.15 3.02
CA THR A 100 14.62 6.36 2.26
C THR A 100 15.94 6.21 3.00
N GLY A 101 16.33 7.22 3.81
CA GLY A 101 17.53 7.18 4.63
C GLY A 101 17.49 6.16 5.78
N TYR A 102 16.34 5.61 6.10
CA TYR A 102 16.14 4.59 7.12
C TYR A 102 15.90 3.19 6.55
N ALA A 103 15.82 3.05 5.22
CA ALA A 103 15.49 1.79 4.58
C ALA A 103 16.70 0.84 4.53
N ASP A 104 16.46 -0.45 4.79
CA ASP A 104 17.43 -1.51 4.52
C ASP A 104 17.51 -1.82 3.03
N VAL A 105 16.35 -1.69 2.33
CA VAL A 105 16.24 -1.92 0.89
C VAL A 105 15.41 -0.81 0.25
N VAL A 106 15.92 -0.24 -0.84
CA VAL A 106 15.21 0.74 -1.67
C VAL A 106 14.99 0.13 -3.05
N LEU A 107 13.73 0.11 -3.48
CA LEU A 107 13.34 -0.34 -4.80
C LEU A 107 12.87 0.87 -5.61
N PRO A 108 13.56 1.23 -6.70
CA PRO A 108 13.19 2.38 -7.52
C PRO A 108 11.92 2.10 -8.31
N GLU A 109 10.88 2.92 -8.11
CA GLU A 109 9.62 2.81 -8.82
C GLU A 109 9.60 3.67 -10.08
N CYS A 110 8.88 3.23 -11.12
CA CYS A 110 8.57 4.02 -12.30
C CYS A 110 7.78 5.27 -11.91
N THR A 111 8.10 6.37 -12.56
CA THR A 111 7.28 7.57 -12.46
C THR A 111 5.91 7.36 -13.13
N TYR A 112 4.96 8.24 -12.85
CA TYR A 112 3.63 8.18 -13.46
C TYR A 112 3.63 8.33 -15.00
N LEU A 113 4.74 8.75 -15.60
CA LEU A 113 4.91 8.83 -17.06
C LEU A 113 5.44 7.53 -17.67
N GLU A 114 5.93 6.61 -16.86
CA GLU A 114 6.63 5.41 -17.28
C GLU A 114 5.84 4.11 -17.02
N ARG A 115 4.60 4.23 -16.48
CA ARG A 115 3.74 3.09 -16.14
C ARG A 115 2.28 3.38 -16.43
N TYR A 116 1.47 2.35 -16.46
CA TYR A 116 0.03 2.50 -16.36
C TYR A 116 -0.38 2.86 -14.93
N ASP A 117 -1.50 3.53 -14.80
CA ASP A 117 -2.20 3.70 -13.51
C ASP A 117 -3.54 2.99 -13.55
N ASN A 118 -4.02 2.65 -12.36
CA ASN A 118 -5.34 2.04 -12.21
C ASN A 118 -6.45 2.88 -12.85
N LEU A 119 -7.46 2.21 -13.37
CA LEU A 119 -8.67 2.85 -13.89
C LEU A 119 -9.30 3.76 -12.83
N ARG A 120 -9.38 5.05 -13.13
CA ARG A 120 -10.07 6.03 -12.30
C ARG A 120 -11.51 6.21 -12.76
N VAL A 121 -12.44 5.93 -11.86
CA VAL A 121 -13.85 6.24 -12.07
C VAL A 121 -14.19 7.51 -11.30
N SER A 122 -14.60 8.53 -12.01
CA SER A 122 -15.03 9.80 -11.42
C SER A 122 -16.54 9.82 -11.23
N GLY A 123 -17.01 10.04 -10.00
CA GLY A 123 -18.42 10.06 -9.61
C GLY A 123 -19.12 11.40 -9.82
N HIS A 124 -18.77 12.14 -10.86
CA HIS A 124 -19.42 13.41 -11.21
C HIS A 124 -20.79 13.21 -11.86
N ARG A 125 -21.47 14.34 -12.15
CA ARG A 125 -22.78 14.34 -12.86
C ARG A 125 -22.71 13.59 -14.20
N GLU A 126 -21.57 13.68 -14.88
CA GLU A 126 -21.22 12.89 -16.04
C GLU A 126 -20.05 11.97 -15.64
N PRO A 127 -20.34 10.69 -15.33
CA PRO A 127 -19.28 9.78 -14.89
C PRO A 127 -18.29 9.52 -16.03
N THR A 128 -17.02 9.64 -15.70
CA THR A 128 -15.92 9.37 -16.63
C THR A 128 -15.04 8.24 -16.11
N ILE A 129 -14.49 7.47 -17.04
CA ILE A 129 -13.45 6.50 -16.78
C ILE A 129 -12.18 7.03 -17.44
N ALA A 130 -11.11 7.13 -16.68
CA ALA A 130 -9.81 7.55 -17.16
C ALA A 130 -8.76 6.48 -16.91
N LEU A 131 -7.98 6.18 -17.93
CA LEU A 131 -6.79 5.36 -17.87
C LEU A 131 -5.60 6.24 -18.26
N ARG A 132 -4.54 6.19 -17.48
CA ARG A 132 -3.27 6.81 -17.84
C ARG A 132 -2.32 5.73 -18.35
N ALA A 133 -1.99 5.79 -19.64
CA ALA A 133 -0.98 4.95 -20.26
C ALA A 133 0.42 5.59 -20.12
N PRO A 134 1.49 4.80 -20.17
CA PRO A 134 2.84 5.32 -20.16
C PRO A 134 3.10 6.20 -21.39
N ALA A 135 3.83 7.29 -21.19
CA ALA A 135 4.26 8.23 -22.22
C ALA A 135 5.77 8.13 -22.50
N ALA A 136 6.49 7.39 -21.68
CA ALA A 136 7.93 7.17 -21.80
C ALA A 136 8.28 5.76 -21.30
N GLU A 137 9.38 5.22 -21.83
CA GLU A 137 9.94 3.98 -21.30
C GLU A 137 10.58 4.19 -19.93
N PRO A 138 10.49 3.19 -19.03
CA PRO A 138 11.17 3.23 -17.73
C PRO A 138 12.66 3.48 -17.88
N LYS A 139 13.19 4.39 -17.07
CA LYS A 139 14.62 4.71 -17.06
C LYS A 139 15.35 3.93 -15.96
N TYR A 140 16.58 3.57 -16.23
CA TYR A 140 17.46 2.86 -15.31
C TYR A 140 16.83 1.51 -14.87
N ASP A 141 16.96 1.18 -13.58
CA ASP A 141 16.42 -0.05 -12.98
C ASP A 141 15.01 0.11 -12.41
N SER A 142 14.32 1.22 -12.71
CA SER A 142 12.97 1.45 -12.19
C SER A 142 11.98 0.41 -12.75
N LYS A 143 11.08 -0.03 -11.89
CA LYS A 143 10.00 -0.96 -12.22
C LYS A 143 8.68 -0.47 -11.63
N PRO A 144 7.54 -0.75 -12.27
CA PRO A 144 6.25 -0.41 -11.68
C PRO A 144 5.98 -1.28 -10.44
N ALA A 145 5.26 -0.72 -9.47
CA ALA A 145 5.01 -1.39 -8.19
C ALA A 145 4.29 -2.74 -8.36
N TRP A 146 3.39 -2.87 -9.33
CA TRP A 146 2.71 -4.13 -9.61
C TRP A 146 3.70 -5.24 -10.00
N TRP A 147 4.70 -4.93 -10.83
CA TRP A 147 5.75 -5.86 -11.22
C TRP A 147 6.56 -6.33 -10.01
N MET A 148 6.92 -5.38 -9.11
CA MET A 148 7.61 -5.72 -7.86
C MET A 148 6.77 -6.62 -6.98
N ALA A 149 5.47 -6.35 -6.86
CA ALA A 149 4.53 -7.18 -6.11
C ALA A 149 4.40 -8.59 -6.73
N LYS A 150 4.33 -8.69 -8.05
CA LYS A 150 4.32 -9.97 -8.78
C LYS A 150 5.58 -10.77 -8.52
N GLU A 151 6.75 -10.14 -8.65
CA GLU A 151 8.04 -10.79 -8.40
C GLU A 151 8.20 -11.27 -6.96
N LEU A 152 7.74 -10.49 -6.00
CA LEU A 152 7.71 -10.90 -4.59
C LEU A 152 6.75 -12.06 -4.37
N SER A 153 5.55 -12.02 -4.97
CA SER A 153 4.57 -13.10 -4.84
C SER A 153 5.10 -14.41 -5.41
N ASN A 154 5.79 -14.39 -6.55
CA ASN A 154 6.41 -15.57 -7.15
C ASN A 154 7.44 -16.21 -6.21
N ARG A 155 8.27 -15.39 -5.55
CA ARG A 155 9.29 -15.87 -4.60
C ARG A 155 8.70 -16.38 -3.28
N LEU A 156 7.51 -15.91 -2.92
CA LEU A 156 6.81 -16.32 -1.71
C LEU A 156 5.82 -17.47 -1.93
N GLY A 157 5.69 -18.01 -3.15
CA GLY A 157 4.74 -19.07 -3.48
C GLY A 157 3.28 -18.57 -3.52
N LEU A 158 3.08 -17.29 -3.87
CA LEU A 158 1.77 -16.63 -3.95
C LEU A 158 1.38 -16.27 -5.40
N GLN A 159 2.02 -16.89 -6.39
CA GLN A 159 1.81 -16.60 -7.82
C GLN A 159 0.36 -16.74 -8.28
N ASP A 160 -0.40 -17.64 -7.66
CA ASP A 160 -1.82 -17.86 -8.00
C ASP A 160 -2.70 -16.64 -7.75
N TYR A 161 -2.21 -15.69 -6.94
CA TYR A 161 -2.92 -14.44 -6.63
C TYR A 161 -2.61 -13.32 -7.63
N PHE A 162 -1.62 -13.51 -8.50
CA PHE A 162 -1.21 -12.57 -9.55
C PHE A 162 -1.20 -13.29 -10.90
N PRO A 163 -2.37 -13.65 -11.46
CA PRO A 163 -2.46 -14.42 -12.69
C PRO A 163 -2.12 -13.60 -13.96
N PHE A 164 -1.89 -12.31 -13.82
CA PHE A 164 -1.63 -11.39 -14.92
C PHE A 164 -0.15 -11.45 -15.34
N GLU A 165 0.10 -11.48 -16.64
CA GLU A 165 1.46 -11.45 -17.20
C GLU A 165 1.90 -10.02 -17.52
N THR A 166 0.96 -9.16 -17.89
CA THR A 166 1.22 -7.76 -18.24
C THR A 166 0.40 -6.82 -17.37
N GLU A 167 0.78 -5.54 -17.38
CA GLU A 167 0.05 -4.49 -16.65
C GLU A 167 -1.32 -4.22 -17.29
N GLU A 168 -1.43 -4.38 -18.61
CA GLU A 168 -2.69 -4.24 -19.32
C GLU A 168 -3.71 -5.34 -18.95
N GLU A 169 -3.24 -6.55 -18.64
CA GLU A 169 -4.13 -7.65 -18.22
C GLU A 169 -4.67 -7.43 -16.80
N GLU A 170 -3.99 -6.66 -15.96
CA GLU A 170 -4.44 -6.29 -14.62
C GLU A 170 -5.55 -5.23 -14.66
N LEU A 171 -5.55 -4.35 -15.67
CA LEU A 171 -6.46 -3.20 -15.81
C LEU A 171 -7.86 -3.61 -16.30
#